data_c118000115810a89a0c96592513819f2
#
_entry.id   c118000115810a89a0c96592513819f2
#
_cell.length_a   1.000
_cell.length_b   1.000
_cell.length_c   1.000
_cell.angle_alpha   90.00
_cell.angle_beta   90.00
_cell.angle_gamma   90.00
#
_symmetry.space_group_name_H-M   'P 1'
#
loop_
_entity.id
_entity.type
_entity.pdbx_description
1 polymer ?
#
loop_
_entity_poly.entity_id
_entity_poly.type
_entity_poly.pdbx_seq_one_letter_code
_entity_poly.pdbx_strand_id
1 'polypeptide(L)'
;MRSLPLNCKPALLEISSDLWPEKLAGLIASCASERCRMEKQMIIDFHNHYFPPEYLDALSEGGSHFRVTTDSAGNPVLHSPGDYNVIVSGHRDLNVRERVLDEAGIQMQVITFTAPGTSIETPERAVELCQIVNSAFASALRTRTDRFTSLGTLPMNAPEAAAEEVERVVGELGLPGVMLLSNASGVPLYEERFWPVYERLNEAGAVIYIHPTYPVGVEVMKRFMLMPMVGFLMDTTLAAAGLIYSGIIERFPGITWVLAHLGGAVPYLAERFDRGFEAYPECREQCTVLPSEQLRSFYYDTVNFDDACLRLAIEFAGVDHLVAGSDYPHMIGSLGKMTSSIASLDLSEAEREKILGENAARILGLF
;
A
#
# COMPACT_ATOMS: atom_id res chain seq x y z
N MET A 1 -49.16 17.19 -1.57
CA MET A 1 -50.14 16.12 -1.77
C MET A 1 -50.50 16.03 -3.22
N ARG A 2 -49.97 15.10 -3.94
CA ARG A 2 -50.52 14.49 -5.19
C ARG A 2 -49.77 13.17 -5.39
N SER A 3 -50.47 12.08 -5.15
CA SER A 3 -50.08 10.70 -5.33
C SER A 3 -50.00 10.33 -6.80
N LEU A 4 -48.93 9.67 -7.23
CA LEU A 4 -48.82 8.97 -8.51
C LEU A 4 -49.11 7.47 -8.30
N PRO A 5 -49.86 6.81 -9.19
CA PRO A 5 -50.23 5.41 -9.00
C PRO A 5 -49.16 4.46 -9.54
N LEU A 6 -48.82 3.47 -8.72
CA LEU A 6 -48.14 2.24 -9.10
C LEU A 6 -49.09 1.38 -9.98
N ASN A 7 -48.72 1.16 -11.24
CA ASN A 7 -49.24 0.05 -12.04
C ASN A 7 -48.21 -0.34 -13.10
N CYS A 8 -47.31 -1.23 -12.75
CA CYS A 8 -46.56 -2.03 -13.72
C CYS A 8 -47.08 -3.47 -13.63
N LYS A 9 -47.94 -3.85 -14.58
CA LYS A 9 -48.24 -5.27 -14.84
C LYS A 9 -47.04 -5.89 -15.57
N PRO A 10 -46.57 -7.10 -15.21
CA PRO A 10 -45.57 -7.80 -16.00
C PRO A 10 -46.18 -8.26 -17.33
N ALA A 11 -45.55 -7.88 -18.44
CA ALA A 11 -45.82 -8.43 -19.75
C ALA A 11 -45.34 -9.89 -19.76
N LEU A 12 -46.28 -10.81 -19.80
CA LEU A 12 -46.01 -12.22 -20.11
C LEU A 12 -45.64 -12.31 -21.59
N LEU A 13 -44.36 -12.44 -21.89
CA LEU A 13 -43.88 -12.88 -23.17
C LEU A 13 -44.13 -14.39 -23.26
N GLU A 14 -45.02 -14.79 -24.18
CA GLU A 14 -45.15 -16.21 -24.61
C GLU A 14 -43.84 -16.64 -25.27
N ILE A 15 -43.03 -17.42 -24.57
CA ILE A 15 -41.82 -18.01 -25.08
C ILE A 15 -42.14 -19.46 -25.45
N SER A 16 -41.97 -19.82 -26.74
CA SER A 16 -42.17 -21.15 -27.25
C SER A 16 -41.26 -22.19 -26.57
N SER A 17 -41.80 -23.32 -26.21
CA SER A 17 -41.24 -24.35 -25.34
C SER A 17 -40.08 -25.16 -25.95
N ASP A 18 -39.62 -24.91 -27.17
CA ASP A 18 -38.79 -25.87 -27.93
C ASP A 18 -37.29 -25.51 -27.98
N LEU A 19 -36.83 -24.45 -27.28
CA LEU A 19 -35.44 -24.00 -27.31
C LEU A 19 -34.76 -23.93 -25.92
N TRP A 20 -35.35 -24.53 -24.90
CA TRP A 20 -34.93 -24.32 -23.50
C TRP A 20 -33.77 -25.16 -22.93
N PRO A 21 -33.55 -26.44 -23.35
CA PRO A 21 -32.51 -27.23 -22.64
C PRO A 21 -31.08 -26.80 -22.94
N GLU A 22 -30.75 -26.47 -24.20
CA GLU A 22 -29.36 -26.17 -24.59
C GLU A 22 -28.90 -24.75 -24.20
N LYS A 23 -29.76 -23.74 -24.32
CA LYS A 23 -29.42 -22.35 -23.90
C LYS A 23 -29.36 -22.21 -22.39
N LEU A 24 -30.22 -22.91 -21.65
CA LEU A 24 -30.17 -22.91 -20.19
C LEU A 24 -28.95 -23.67 -19.67
N ALA A 25 -28.62 -24.80 -20.29
CA ALA A 25 -27.40 -25.54 -19.97
C ALA A 25 -26.14 -24.72 -20.29
N GLY A 26 -26.13 -23.98 -21.41
CA GLY A 26 -25.04 -23.06 -21.74
C GLY A 26 -24.91 -21.87 -20.75
N LEU A 27 -26.03 -21.29 -20.32
CA LEU A 27 -26.03 -20.22 -19.31
C LEU A 27 -25.63 -20.73 -17.92
N ILE A 28 -26.09 -21.91 -17.53
CA ILE A 28 -25.71 -22.55 -16.26
C ILE A 28 -24.22 -22.98 -16.30
N ALA A 29 -23.75 -23.51 -17.43
CA ALA A 29 -22.34 -23.83 -17.61
C ALA A 29 -21.44 -22.58 -17.63
N SER A 30 -21.88 -21.47 -18.26
CA SER A 30 -21.20 -20.19 -18.23
C SER A 30 -21.18 -19.60 -16.82
N CYS A 31 -22.31 -19.58 -16.11
CA CYS A 31 -22.39 -19.11 -14.73
C CYS A 31 -21.61 -20.01 -13.75
N ALA A 32 -21.58 -21.33 -13.97
CA ALA A 32 -20.78 -22.26 -13.18
C ALA A 32 -19.29 -22.13 -13.50
N SER A 33 -18.92 -21.88 -14.76
CA SER A 33 -17.53 -21.62 -15.15
C SER A 33 -17.04 -20.26 -14.65
N GLU A 34 -17.88 -19.22 -14.65
CA GLU A 34 -17.57 -17.91 -14.07
C GLU A 34 -17.48 -17.98 -12.55
N ARG A 35 -18.38 -18.70 -11.87
CA ARG A 35 -18.24 -18.96 -10.42
C ARG A 35 -17.00 -19.79 -10.10
N CYS A 36 -16.71 -20.83 -10.84
CA CYS A 36 -15.51 -21.66 -10.65
C CYS A 36 -14.23 -20.91 -11.00
N ARG A 37 -14.29 -19.88 -11.89
CA ARG A 37 -13.17 -18.96 -12.16
C ARG A 37 -13.00 -17.92 -11.05
N MET A 38 -14.10 -17.35 -10.54
CA MET A 38 -14.04 -16.43 -9.41
C MET A 38 -13.51 -17.08 -8.12
N GLU A 39 -13.69 -18.42 -7.96
CA GLU A 39 -13.08 -19.20 -6.87
C GLU A 39 -11.57 -19.40 -7.06
N LYS A 40 -10.97 -19.00 -8.19
CA LYS A 40 -9.55 -19.17 -8.51
C LYS A 40 -8.75 -17.86 -8.55
N GLN A 41 -9.39 -16.70 -8.64
CA GLN A 41 -8.69 -15.42 -8.73
C GLN A 41 -8.36 -14.93 -7.32
N MET A 42 -7.07 -14.93 -6.96
CA MET A 42 -6.61 -14.36 -5.70
C MET A 42 -6.45 -12.84 -5.85
N ILE A 43 -7.25 -12.08 -5.15
CA ILE A 43 -7.12 -10.61 -5.05
C ILE A 43 -6.42 -10.29 -3.74
N ILE A 44 -5.27 -9.63 -3.84
CA ILE A 44 -4.45 -9.20 -2.70
C ILE A 44 -4.41 -7.67 -2.67
N ASP A 45 -4.98 -7.08 -1.64
CA ASP A 45 -4.88 -5.64 -1.38
C ASP A 45 -3.56 -5.33 -0.68
N PHE A 46 -2.59 -4.80 -1.44
CA PHE A 46 -1.24 -4.52 -0.95
C PHE A 46 -1.16 -3.22 -0.15
N HIS A 47 -2.02 -2.24 -0.43
CA HIS A 47 -2.01 -0.95 0.22
C HIS A 47 -3.25 -0.74 1.10
N ASN A 48 -3.08 -0.95 2.37
CA ASN A 48 -4.10 -0.71 3.38
C ASN A 48 -3.43 -0.48 4.74
N HIS A 49 -4.16 0.05 5.73
CA HIS A 49 -3.59 0.51 6.99
C HIS A 49 -4.27 -0.11 8.19
N TYR A 50 -3.44 -0.54 9.16
CA TYR A 50 -3.89 -1.12 10.41
C TYR A 50 -3.09 -0.55 11.58
N PHE A 51 -3.80 -0.12 12.61
CA PHE A 51 -3.25 0.34 13.88
C PHE A 51 -3.58 -0.69 14.94
N PRO A 52 -2.62 -1.48 15.41
CA PRO A 52 -2.87 -2.44 16.48
C PRO A 52 -3.44 -1.75 17.72
N PRO A 53 -4.46 -2.32 18.38
CA PRO A 53 -4.97 -1.79 19.65
C PRO A 53 -3.86 -1.51 20.66
N GLU A 54 -2.88 -2.38 20.75
CA GLU A 54 -1.72 -2.27 21.66
C GLU A 54 -0.90 -0.99 21.43
N TYR A 55 -0.78 -0.57 20.15
CA TYR A 55 -0.12 0.70 19.82
C TYR A 55 -0.96 1.90 20.28
N LEU A 56 -2.27 1.87 20.06
CA LEU A 56 -3.19 2.93 20.49
C LEU A 56 -3.22 3.07 22.01
N ASP A 57 -3.18 1.95 22.73
CA ASP A 57 -3.11 1.89 24.19
C ASP A 57 -1.78 2.51 24.68
N ALA A 58 -0.66 2.13 24.07
CA ALA A 58 0.66 2.68 24.39
C ALA A 58 0.75 4.20 24.17
N LEU A 59 0.11 4.73 23.11
CA LEU A 59 0.02 6.18 22.89
C LEU A 59 -0.83 6.87 23.98
N SER A 60 -1.88 6.21 24.47
CA SER A 60 -2.81 6.76 25.46
C SER A 60 -2.23 6.80 26.87
N GLU A 61 -1.24 5.95 27.17
CA GLU A 61 -0.52 5.95 28.46
C GLU A 61 0.35 7.20 28.67
N GLY A 62 0.58 7.98 27.62
CA GLY A 62 1.31 9.24 27.65
C GLY A 62 2.77 9.11 27.22
N GLY A 63 3.46 10.26 27.22
CA GLY A 63 4.87 10.33 26.79
C GLY A 63 5.06 10.39 25.27
N SER A 64 3.97 10.40 24.49
CA SER A 64 4.00 10.51 23.04
C SER A 64 3.95 11.96 22.57
N HIS A 65 4.59 12.24 21.43
CA HIS A 65 4.50 13.52 20.72
C HIS A 65 3.14 13.71 20.02
N PHE A 66 2.35 12.63 19.86
CA PHE A 66 1.04 12.70 19.23
C PHE A 66 -0.04 13.16 20.20
N ARG A 67 -0.94 13.99 19.68
CA ARG A 67 -2.18 14.31 20.37
C ARG A 67 -3.25 13.33 19.93
N VAL A 68 -3.74 12.54 20.86
CA VAL A 68 -4.89 11.66 20.66
C VAL A 68 -6.14 12.31 21.25
N THR A 69 -7.21 12.39 20.48
CA THR A 69 -8.55 12.78 20.93
C THR A 69 -9.56 11.73 20.55
N THR A 70 -10.84 11.97 20.84
CA THR A 70 -11.93 11.05 20.48
C THR A 70 -12.99 11.83 19.71
N ASP A 71 -13.46 11.26 18.60
CA ASP A 71 -14.58 11.83 17.84
C ASP A 71 -15.93 11.59 18.51
N SER A 72 -17.03 12.11 17.91
CA SER A 72 -18.38 11.95 18.44
C SER A 72 -18.91 10.51 18.38
N ALA A 73 -18.27 9.64 17.60
CA ALA A 73 -18.61 8.21 17.48
C ALA A 73 -17.75 7.33 18.39
N GLY A 74 -16.84 7.93 19.18
CA GLY A 74 -15.95 7.21 20.09
C GLY A 74 -14.69 6.68 19.43
N ASN A 75 -14.37 7.08 18.19
CA ASN A 75 -13.13 6.65 17.54
C ASN A 75 -11.95 7.50 18.00
N PRO A 76 -10.75 6.89 18.23
CA PRO A 76 -9.53 7.66 18.41
C PRO A 76 -9.23 8.52 17.18
N VAL A 77 -8.74 9.73 17.40
CA VAL A 77 -8.28 10.66 16.37
C VAL A 77 -6.83 11.01 16.67
N LEU A 78 -5.93 10.59 15.78
CA LEU A 78 -4.52 10.95 15.82
C LEU A 78 -4.30 12.27 15.09
N HIS A 79 -3.80 13.28 15.78
CA HIS A 79 -3.54 14.60 15.20
C HIS A 79 -2.05 14.75 14.87
N SER A 80 -1.81 15.31 13.71
CA SER A 80 -0.47 15.57 13.17
C SER A 80 -0.41 16.92 12.45
N PRO A 81 0.77 17.44 12.14
CA PRO A 81 0.90 18.71 11.43
C PRO A 81 0.25 18.65 10.04
N GLY A 82 -0.86 19.39 9.84
CA GLY A 82 -1.55 19.50 8.56
C GLY A 82 -2.54 18.36 8.23
N ASP A 83 -2.69 17.40 9.14
CA ASP A 83 -3.59 16.26 8.95
C ASP A 83 -4.16 15.75 10.28
N TYR A 84 -5.17 14.90 10.19
CA TYR A 84 -5.66 14.07 11.29
C TYR A 84 -6.17 12.74 10.75
N ASN A 85 -5.97 11.69 11.52
CA ASN A 85 -6.43 10.35 11.16
C ASN A 85 -7.48 9.86 12.14
N VAL A 86 -8.69 9.61 11.66
CA VAL A 86 -9.79 9.02 12.45
C VAL A 86 -9.65 7.51 12.40
N ILE A 87 -9.29 6.90 13.53
CA ILE A 87 -9.05 5.47 13.64
C ILE A 87 -10.37 4.72 13.81
N VAL A 88 -11.06 4.49 12.69
CA VAL A 88 -12.31 3.73 12.67
C VAL A 88 -12.07 2.23 12.94
N SER A 89 -13.16 1.45 13.11
CA SER A 89 -13.05 0.01 13.40
C SER A 89 -12.24 -0.76 12.35
N GLY A 90 -12.36 -0.41 11.07
CA GLY A 90 -11.55 -1.00 10.01
C GLY A 90 -10.03 -0.82 10.18
N HIS A 91 -9.58 0.21 10.91
CA HIS A 91 -8.16 0.41 11.22
C HIS A 91 -7.66 -0.50 12.35
N ARG A 92 -8.51 -1.04 13.24
CA ARG A 92 -8.10 -1.65 14.51
C ARG A 92 -8.77 -2.97 14.87
N ASP A 93 -9.73 -3.44 14.05
CA ASP A 93 -10.46 -4.69 14.28
C ASP A 93 -10.42 -5.59 13.05
N LEU A 94 -9.64 -6.68 13.13
CA LEU A 94 -9.49 -7.63 12.04
C LEU A 94 -10.79 -8.38 11.73
N ASN A 95 -11.70 -8.58 12.70
CA ASN A 95 -12.98 -9.24 12.41
C ASN A 95 -13.90 -8.33 11.58
N VAL A 96 -13.84 -7.01 11.80
CA VAL A 96 -14.53 -6.04 10.93
C VAL A 96 -13.93 -6.10 9.54
N ARG A 97 -12.61 -6.16 9.45
CA ARG A 97 -11.86 -6.19 8.20
C ARG A 97 -12.19 -7.45 7.37
N GLU A 98 -12.18 -8.63 7.98
CA GLU A 98 -12.56 -9.88 7.30
C GLU A 98 -13.94 -9.80 6.66
N ARG A 99 -14.95 -9.28 7.38
CA ARG A 99 -16.29 -9.11 6.81
C ARG A 99 -16.32 -8.16 5.61
N VAL A 100 -15.60 -7.05 5.71
CA VAL A 100 -15.53 -6.07 4.61
C VAL A 100 -14.80 -6.66 3.40
N LEU A 101 -13.77 -7.46 3.61
CA LEU A 101 -13.06 -8.17 2.53
C LEU A 101 -13.97 -9.21 1.87
N ASP A 102 -14.74 -9.97 2.65
CA ASP A 102 -15.69 -10.95 2.12
C ASP A 102 -16.75 -10.27 1.26
N GLU A 103 -17.31 -9.14 1.73
CA GLU A 103 -18.27 -8.34 0.97
C GLU A 103 -17.68 -7.76 -0.32
N ALA A 104 -16.40 -7.41 -0.32
CA ALA A 104 -15.69 -6.88 -1.48
C ALA A 104 -15.10 -7.95 -2.40
N GLY A 105 -15.15 -9.24 -2.02
CA GLY A 105 -14.57 -10.35 -2.77
C GLY A 105 -13.04 -10.35 -2.78
N ILE A 106 -12.38 -9.81 -1.75
CA ILE A 106 -10.94 -9.74 -1.61
C ILE A 106 -10.45 -10.88 -0.70
N GLN A 107 -9.49 -11.66 -1.18
CA GLN A 107 -9.01 -12.84 -0.47
C GLN A 107 -8.01 -12.50 0.62
N MET A 108 -7.10 -11.53 0.37
CA MET A 108 -6.02 -11.23 1.32
C MET A 108 -5.70 -9.74 1.35
N GLN A 109 -5.22 -9.27 2.50
CA GLN A 109 -4.58 -7.96 2.66
C GLN A 109 -3.17 -8.09 3.22
N VAL A 110 -2.28 -7.21 2.73
CA VAL A 110 -0.96 -6.98 3.30
C VAL A 110 -1.10 -5.84 4.31
N ILE A 111 -1.32 -6.16 5.59
CA ILE A 111 -1.51 -5.12 6.60
C ILE A 111 -0.22 -4.33 6.80
N THR A 112 -0.34 -2.99 6.80
CA THR A 112 0.78 -2.08 6.98
C THR A 112 0.48 -1.02 8.04
N PHE A 113 1.54 -0.49 8.64
CA PHE A 113 1.49 0.56 9.64
C PHE A 113 1.89 1.90 9.00
N THR A 114 0.97 2.85 8.97
CA THR A 114 1.16 4.13 8.26
C THR A 114 1.58 5.29 9.18
N ALA A 115 1.63 6.49 8.61
CA ALA A 115 1.76 7.73 9.38
C ALA A 115 0.70 7.80 10.49
N PRO A 116 1.09 8.27 11.69
CA PRO A 116 2.29 9.02 11.99
C PRO A 116 3.59 8.20 12.13
N GLY A 117 3.53 6.88 12.10
CA GLY A 117 4.70 6.03 12.30
C GLY A 117 5.21 6.05 13.75
N THR A 118 6.47 5.69 13.91
CA THR A 118 7.13 5.70 15.23
C THR A 118 8.29 6.69 15.29
N SER A 119 8.90 7.03 14.15
CA SER A 119 10.16 7.79 14.08
C SER A 119 10.05 9.26 14.48
N ILE A 120 8.85 9.79 14.72
CA ILE A 120 8.65 11.16 15.26
C ILE A 120 8.86 11.22 16.78
N GLU A 121 8.83 10.08 17.46
CA GLU A 121 9.07 9.96 18.89
C GLU A 121 10.57 10.04 19.23
N THR A 122 10.93 10.02 20.51
CA THR A 122 12.34 9.83 20.88
C THR A 122 12.85 8.47 20.38
N PRO A 123 14.15 8.29 20.13
CA PRO A 123 14.70 7.02 19.66
C PRO A 123 14.26 5.81 20.50
N GLU A 124 14.32 5.92 21.81
CA GLU A 124 13.95 4.85 22.75
C GLU A 124 12.46 4.50 22.64
N ARG A 125 11.60 5.53 22.57
CA ARG A 125 10.15 5.34 22.43
C ARG A 125 9.79 4.79 21.04
N ALA A 126 10.49 5.21 20.00
CA ALA A 126 10.30 4.69 18.65
C ALA A 126 10.60 3.19 18.58
N VAL A 127 11.68 2.74 19.22
CA VAL A 127 12.02 1.31 19.33
C VAL A 127 10.91 0.54 20.03
N GLU A 128 10.46 1.01 21.19
CA GLU A 128 9.39 0.38 21.96
C GLU A 128 8.10 0.23 21.14
N LEU A 129 7.65 1.33 20.51
CA LEU A 129 6.43 1.34 19.71
C LEU A 129 6.55 0.43 18.47
N CYS A 130 7.70 0.40 17.80
CA CYS A 130 7.96 -0.53 16.70
C CYS A 130 7.82 -1.99 17.14
N GLN A 131 8.41 -2.35 18.27
CA GLN A 131 8.33 -3.70 18.81
C GLN A 131 6.89 -4.10 19.18
N ILE A 132 6.11 -3.16 19.73
CA ILE A 132 4.68 -3.36 19.99
C ILE A 132 3.93 -3.64 18.68
N VAL A 133 4.09 -2.79 17.66
CA VAL A 133 3.40 -2.93 16.38
C VAL A 133 3.78 -4.25 15.71
N ASN A 134 5.07 -4.56 15.56
CA ASN A 134 5.54 -5.76 14.87
C ASN A 134 5.12 -7.05 15.60
N SER A 135 5.16 -7.05 16.94
CA SER A 135 4.69 -8.17 17.75
C SER A 135 3.18 -8.37 17.61
N ALA A 136 2.41 -7.28 17.60
CA ALA A 136 0.96 -7.33 17.41
C ALA A 136 0.61 -7.86 16.00
N PHE A 137 1.31 -7.41 14.95
CA PHE A 137 1.15 -7.94 13.59
C PHE A 137 1.41 -9.45 13.54
N ALA A 138 2.58 -9.90 13.98
CA ALA A 138 2.90 -11.31 14.00
C ALA A 138 1.89 -12.14 14.84
N SER A 139 1.40 -11.60 15.96
CA SER A 139 0.37 -12.25 16.77
C SER A 139 -0.97 -12.36 16.06
N ALA A 140 -1.40 -11.28 15.42
CA ALA A 140 -2.67 -11.22 14.69
C ALA A 140 -2.70 -12.21 13.50
N LEU A 141 -1.55 -12.42 12.85
CA LEU A 141 -1.42 -13.29 11.68
C LEU A 141 -1.43 -14.78 12.02
N ARG A 142 -1.01 -15.19 13.22
CA ARG A 142 -0.87 -16.63 13.59
C ARG A 142 -2.11 -17.48 13.32
N THR A 143 -3.30 -16.91 13.37
CA THR A 143 -4.57 -17.61 13.18
C THR A 143 -5.34 -17.18 11.93
N ARG A 144 -4.76 -16.31 11.09
CA ARG A 144 -5.40 -15.68 9.94
C ARG A 144 -4.47 -15.57 8.73
N THR A 145 -3.55 -16.53 8.57
CA THR A 145 -2.54 -16.54 7.49
C THR A 145 -3.13 -16.67 6.10
N ASP A 146 -4.36 -17.13 5.99
CA ASP A 146 -5.14 -17.22 4.76
C ASP A 146 -5.81 -15.91 4.36
N ARG A 147 -5.87 -14.93 5.27
CA ARG A 147 -6.54 -13.62 5.07
C ARG A 147 -5.59 -12.44 5.14
N PHE A 148 -4.52 -12.56 5.88
CA PHE A 148 -3.59 -11.46 6.10
C PHE A 148 -2.14 -11.91 6.06
N THR A 149 -1.31 -11.07 5.47
CA THR A 149 0.13 -10.99 5.74
C THR A 149 0.46 -9.57 6.18
N SER A 150 1.68 -9.26 6.55
CA SER A 150 2.06 -7.89 6.93
C SER A 150 3.48 -7.56 6.57
N LEU A 151 3.75 -6.26 6.44
CA LEU A 151 5.09 -5.70 6.45
C LEU A 151 5.34 -5.05 7.81
N GLY A 152 6.50 -5.31 8.40
CA GLY A 152 6.88 -4.71 9.66
C GLY A 152 7.15 -3.21 9.54
N THR A 153 7.42 -2.55 10.67
CA THR A 153 7.86 -1.14 10.71
C THR A 153 9.19 -1.04 11.44
N LEU A 154 9.97 0.01 11.17
CA LEU A 154 11.30 0.20 11.75
C LEU A 154 11.44 1.56 12.45
N PRO A 155 12.19 1.64 13.56
CA PRO A 155 12.48 2.89 14.25
C PRO A 155 13.61 3.66 13.56
N MET A 156 13.35 4.21 12.36
CA MET A 156 14.39 4.80 11.48
C MET A 156 15.13 5.99 12.09
N ASN A 157 14.60 6.62 13.15
CA ASN A 157 15.33 7.64 13.92
C ASN A 157 16.37 7.04 14.91
N ALA A 158 16.45 5.71 15.00
CA ALA A 158 17.45 4.93 15.74
C ALA A 158 18.06 3.85 14.81
N PRO A 159 18.94 4.21 13.85
CA PRO A 159 19.35 3.32 12.76
C PRO A 159 19.98 1.99 13.20
N GLU A 160 20.75 1.98 14.27
CA GLU A 160 21.34 0.77 14.82
C GLU A 160 20.25 -0.19 15.34
N ALA A 161 19.32 0.32 16.13
CA ALA A 161 18.19 -0.46 16.62
C ALA A 161 17.23 -0.85 15.46
N ALA A 162 17.12 -0.03 14.43
CA ALA A 162 16.35 -0.38 13.23
C ALA A 162 16.97 -1.57 12.48
N ALA A 163 18.30 -1.64 12.38
CA ALA A 163 18.99 -2.78 11.78
C ALA A 163 18.80 -4.08 12.60
N GLU A 164 18.83 -4.00 13.93
CA GLU A 164 18.50 -5.12 14.81
C GLU A 164 17.02 -5.55 14.66
N GLU A 165 16.10 -4.60 14.54
CA GLU A 165 14.68 -4.88 14.35
C GLU A 165 14.40 -5.54 12.99
N VAL A 166 15.20 -5.29 11.94
CA VAL A 166 15.12 -6.05 10.68
C VAL A 166 15.32 -7.54 10.93
N GLU A 167 16.37 -7.92 11.69
CA GLU A 167 16.63 -9.33 12.01
C GLU A 167 15.44 -9.96 12.74
N ARG A 168 14.82 -9.22 13.65
CA ARG A 168 13.63 -9.69 14.35
C ARG A 168 12.41 -9.81 13.42
N VAL A 169 12.14 -8.78 12.62
CA VAL A 169 10.97 -8.75 11.71
C VAL A 169 11.05 -9.87 10.68
N VAL A 170 12.16 -10.02 9.99
CA VAL A 170 12.30 -11.00 8.90
C VAL A 170 12.68 -12.38 9.44
N GLY A 171 13.62 -12.46 10.38
CA GLY A 171 14.15 -13.73 10.88
C GLY A 171 13.26 -14.40 11.93
N GLU A 172 12.85 -13.66 12.98
CA GLU A 172 12.10 -14.25 14.09
C GLU A 172 10.58 -14.23 13.87
N LEU A 173 10.04 -13.11 13.37
CA LEU A 173 8.61 -12.94 13.14
C LEU A 173 8.17 -13.51 11.80
N GLY A 174 9.10 -13.75 10.86
CA GLY A 174 8.83 -14.34 9.55
C GLY A 174 8.03 -13.44 8.61
N LEU A 175 8.14 -12.10 8.77
CA LEU A 175 7.47 -11.16 7.87
C LEU A 175 8.31 -10.97 6.61
N PRO A 176 7.70 -10.80 5.41
CA PRO A 176 8.43 -10.75 4.14
C PRO A 176 9.24 -9.46 3.91
N GLY A 177 9.12 -8.50 4.81
CA GLY A 177 9.80 -7.22 4.68
C GLY A 177 9.19 -6.15 5.57
N VAL A 178 9.41 -4.89 5.20
CA VAL A 178 9.04 -3.73 6.01
C VAL A 178 8.35 -2.65 5.18
N MET A 179 7.48 -1.88 5.81
CA MET A 179 7.06 -0.58 5.29
C MET A 179 7.91 0.51 5.93
N LEU A 180 8.56 1.32 5.10
CA LEU A 180 9.27 2.52 5.52
C LEU A 180 8.46 3.76 5.13
N LEU A 181 8.48 4.76 5.99
CA LEU A 181 7.99 6.08 5.62
C LEU A 181 9.01 6.78 4.72
N SER A 182 8.56 7.64 3.81
CA SER A 182 9.36 8.33 2.80
C SER A 182 10.51 9.17 3.35
N ASN A 183 10.46 9.50 4.64
CA ASN A 183 11.54 10.12 5.40
C ASN A 183 11.47 9.71 6.88
N ALA A 184 12.57 9.79 7.60
CA ALA A 184 12.65 9.56 9.03
C ALA A 184 12.69 10.90 9.78
N SER A 185 11.52 11.45 10.13
CA SER A 185 11.39 12.76 10.79
C SER A 185 12.13 13.89 10.04
N GLY A 186 11.94 13.93 8.72
CA GLY A 186 12.58 14.90 7.84
C GLY A 186 13.99 14.55 7.37
N VAL A 187 14.55 13.43 7.83
CA VAL A 187 15.83 12.90 7.35
C VAL A 187 15.56 12.02 6.13
N PRO A 188 16.15 12.35 4.97
CA PRO A 188 15.95 11.58 3.74
C PRO A 188 16.44 10.13 3.87
N LEU A 189 15.73 9.19 3.25
CA LEU A 189 16.05 7.76 3.30
C LEU A 189 17.41 7.40 2.66
N TYR A 190 17.97 8.27 1.82
CA TYR A 190 19.27 8.02 1.17
C TYR A 190 20.48 8.32 2.05
N GLU A 191 20.31 8.83 3.27
CA GLU A 191 21.41 9.12 4.19
C GLU A 191 22.18 7.85 4.57
N GLU A 192 23.51 7.91 4.59
CA GLU A 192 24.39 6.76 4.85
C GLU A 192 24.14 6.08 6.21
N ARG A 193 23.59 6.82 7.17
CA ARG A 193 23.21 6.27 8.48
C ARG A 193 22.20 5.13 8.40
N PHE A 194 21.45 5.01 7.29
CA PHE A 194 20.46 3.95 7.08
C PHE A 194 21.04 2.74 6.32
N TRP A 195 22.29 2.80 5.83
CA TRP A 195 22.89 1.68 5.10
C TRP A 195 22.91 0.36 5.89
N PRO A 196 23.20 0.33 7.21
CA PRO A 196 23.11 -0.92 7.97
C PRO A 196 21.71 -1.58 7.93
N VAL A 197 20.65 -0.77 7.83
CA VAL A 197 19.27 -1.27 7.68
C VAL A 197 19.11 -1.90 6.29
N TYR A 198 19.59 -1.22 5.24
CA TYR A 198 19.52 -1.75 3.87
C TYR A 198 20.40 -2.98 3.67
N GLU A 199 21.55 -3.07 4.31
CA GLU A 199 22.40 -4.26 4.30
C GLU A 199 21.63 -5.49 4.80
N ARG A 200 20.96 -5.39 5.96
CA ARG A 200 20.17 -6.49 6.51
C ARG A 200 18.97 -6.86 5.64
N LEU A 201 18.27 -5.86 5.13
CA LEU A 201 17.12 -6.09 4.23
C LEU A 201 17.56 -6.72 2.90
N ASN A 202 18.71 -6.31 2.36
CA ASN A 202 19.30 -6.87 1.16
C ASN A 202 19.75 -8.33 1.35
N GLU A 203 20.40 -8.65 2.47
CA GLU A 203 20.82 -10.02 2.83
C GLU A 203 19.60 -10.94 2.96
N ALA A 204 18.49 -10.42 3.45
CA ALA A 204 17.24 -11.14 3.60
C ALA A 204 16.41 -11.28 2.31
N GLY A 205 16.75 -10.56 1.24
CA GLY A 205 15.94 -10.46 0.03
C GLY A 205 14.55 -9.86 0.29
N ALA A 206 14.48 -8.92 1.23
CA ALA A 206 13.23 -8.43 1.78
C ALA A 206 12.52 -7.42 0.88
N VAL A 207 11.21 -7.27 1.09
CA VAL A 207 10.40 -6.21 0.47
C VAL A 207 10.52 -4.93 1.30
N ILE A 208 10.77 -3.80 0.65
CA ILE A 208 10.58 -2.47 1.21
C ILE A 208 9.41 -1.79 0.50
N TYR A 209 8.38 -1.46 1.26
CA TYR A 209 7.27 -0.65 0.80
C TYR A 209 7.43 0.79 1.30
N ILE A 210 7.64 1.74 0.40
CA ILE A 210 7.77 3.17 0.72
C ILE A 210 6.39 3.81 0.73
N HIS A 211 5.97 4.25 1.91
CA HIS A 211 4.73 5.00 2.11
C HIS A 211 5.05 6.45 2.50
N PRO A 212 4.33 7.45 2.00
CA PRO A 212 4.60 8.84 2.37
C PRO A 212 4.34 9.14 3.84
N THR A 213 4.99 10.20 4.32
CA THR A 213 4.76 10.79 5.63
C THR A 213 4.78 12.32 5.51
N TYR A 214 4.99 13.03 6.62
CA TYR A 214 5.02 14.50 6.65
C TYR A 214 6.16 15.04 5.79
N PRO A 215 5.86 15.70 4.67
CA PRO A 215 6.88 16.21 3.78
C PRO A 215 7.56 17.44 4.38
N VAL A 216 8.79 17.69 3.94
CA VAL A 216 9.44 18.96 4.20
C VAL A 216 8.59 20.11 3.64
N GLY A 217 8.35 21.15 4.44
CA GLY A 217 7.50 22.27 4.05
C GLY A 217 6.00 22.05 4.30
N VAL A 218 5.60 21.09 5.12
CA VAL A 218 4.22 20.84 5.53
C VAL A 218 3.45 22.08 5.96
N GLU A 219 4.16 23.13 6.42
CA GLU A 219 3.57 24.39 6.87
C GLU A 219 2.69 25.08 5.81
N VAL A 220 3.04 24.95 4.52
CA VAL A 220 2.25 25.53 3.43
C VAL A 220 1.08 24.64 3.00
N MET A 221 0.99 23.44 3.55
CA MET A 221 0.01 22.39 3.17
C MET A 221 -1.10 22.21 4.21
N LYS A 222 -1.11 22.96 5.31
CA LYS A 222 -2.05 22.79 6.44
C LYS A 222 -3.51 23.10 6.11
N ARG A 223 -3.78 23.76 4.98
CA ARG A 223 -5.16 24.09 4.55
C ARG A 223 -5.59 23.16 3.43
N PHE A 224 -6.90 22.89 3.34
CA PHE A 224 -7.54 22.13 2.26
C PHE A 224 -7.04 20.68 2.15
N MET A 225 -6.50 20.12 3.21
CA MET A 225 -5.89 18.76 3.20
C MET A 225 -4.82 18.60 2.08
N LEU A 226 -4.06 19.65 1.79
CA LEU A 226 -3.03 19.60 0.74
C LEU A 226 -1.91 18.62 1.07
N MET A 227 -1.69 18.34 2.35
CA MET A 227 -0.67 17.39 2.76
C MET A 227 -0.95 15.98 2.22
N PRO A 228 -2.09 15.31 2.48
CA PRO A 228 -2.38 14.03 1.84
C PRO A 228 -2.67 14.14 0.34
N MET A 229 -3.24 15.26 -0.15
CA MET A 229 -3.60 15.38 -1.57
C MET A 229 -2.41 15.59 -2.50
N VAL A 230 -1.38 16.31 -2.06
CA VAL A 230 -0.22 16.69 -2.88
C VAL A 230 1.09 16.31 -2.19
N GLY A 231 1.22 16.65 -0.91
CA GLY A 231 2.45 16.48 -0.16
C GLY A 231 2.93 15.04 -0.13
N PHE A 232 2.05 14.10 0.14
CA PHE A 232 2.38 12.68 0.18
C PHE A 232 2.94 12.16 -1.15
N LEU A 233 2.30 12.50 -2.27
CA LEU A 233 2.74 12.04 -3.58
C LEU A 233 4.12 12.61 -3.94
N MET A 234 4.35 13.88 -3.60
CA MET A 234 5.63 14.54 -3.86
C MET A 234 6.73 14.01 -2.93
N ASP A 235 6.42 13.66 -1.69
CA ASP A 235 7.39 13.10 -0.74
C ASP A 235 7.84 11.69 -1.16
N THR A 236 6.90 10.83 -1.62
CA THR A 236 7.22 9.54 -2.24
C THR A 236 8.12 9.73 -3.47
N THR A 237 7.80 10.70 -4.32
CA THR A 237 8.60 11.01 -5.52
C THR A 237 10.01 11.44 -5.15
N LEU A 238 10.15 12.30 -4.13
CA LEU A 238 11.44 12.77 -3.63
C LEU A 238 12.27 11.64 -3.04
N ALA A 239 11.63 10.76 -2.25
CA ALA A 239 12.29 9.59 -1.67
C ALA A 239 12.82 8.65 -2.77
N ALA A 240 12.00 8.32 -3.77
CA ALA A 240 12.41 7.48 -4.89
C ALA A 240 13.58 8.08 -5.68
N ALA A 241 13.51 9.37 -6.02
CA ALA A 241 14.61 10.07 -6.71
C ALA A 241 15.90 10.06 -5.88
N GLY A 242 15.80 10.32 -4.56
CA GLY A 242 16.94 10.29 -3.65
C GLY A 242 17.61 8.92 -3.58
N LEU A 243 16.82 7.85 -3.47
CA LEU A 243 17.31 6.47 -3.43
C LEU A 243 18.05 6.09 -4.73
N ILE A 244 17.55 6.54 -5.88
CA ILE A 244 18.21 6.31 -7.19
C ILE A 244 19.54 7.07 -7.26
N TYR A 245 19.54 8.39 -7.10
CA TYR A 245 20.74 9.21 -7.29
C TYR A 245 21.83 8.96 -6.25
N SER A 246 21.48 8.45 -5.06
CA SER A 246 22.45 8.03 -4.05
C SER A 246 23.08 6.65 -4.31
N GLY A 247 22.67 5.95 -5.38
CA GLY A 247 23.19 4.63 -5.72
C GLY A 247 22.71 3.49 -4.79
N ILE A 248 21.76 3.74 -3.89
CA ILE A 248 21.26 2.73 -2.94
C ILE A 248 20.67 1.54 -3.68
N ILE A 249 19.94 1.78 -4.77
CA ILE A 249 19.31 0.70 -5.55
C ILE A 249 20.36 -0.22 -6.18
N GLU A 250 21.43 0.35 -6.71
CA GLU A 250 22.56 -0.41 -7.29
C GLU A 250 23.37 -1.14 -6.21
N ARG A 251 23.51 -0.53 -5.03
CA ARG A 251 24.26 -1.07 -3.90
C ARG A 251 23.56 -2.25 -3.21
N PHE A 252 22.22 -2.23 -3.15
CA PHE A 252 21.40 -3.21 -2.45
C PHE A 252 20.40 -3.90 -3.39
N PRO A 253 20.87 -4.66 -4.39
CA PRO A 253 20.04 -5.22 -5.46
C PRO A 253 19.11 -6.35 -5.00
N GLY A 254 19.32 -6.92 -3.81
CA GLY A 254 18.46 -7.96 -3.25
C GLY A 254 17.15 -7.43 -2.69
N ILE A 255 16.99 -6.11 -2.54
CA ILE A 255 15.76 -5.51 -2.02
C ILE A 255 14.71 -5.38 -3.12
N THR A 256 13.49 -5.82 -2.84
CA THR A 256 12.34 -5.53 -3.70
C THR A 256 11.66 -4.23 -3.23
N TRP A 257 11.66 -3.22 -4.09
CA TRP A 257 11.11 -1.90 -3.77
C TRP A 257 9.69 -1.75 -4.29
N VAL A 258 8.78 -1.28 -3.43
CA VAL A 258 7.39 -0.96 -3.78
C VAL A 258 7.13 0.50 -3.39
N LEU A 259 6.47 1.26 -4.26
CA LEU A 259 6.11 2.66 -4.03
C LEU A 259 4.60 2.82 -3.88
N ALA A 260 4.19 3.54 -2.85
CA ALA A 260 2.79 3.87 -2.62
C ALA A 260 2.25 4.91 -3.62
N HIS A 261 0.91 4.92 -3.78
CA HIS A 261 0.18 5.91 -4.56
C HIS A 261 0.69 6.03 -6.00
N LEU A 262 0.84 4.88 -6.67
CA LEU A 262 1.35 4.79 -8.05
C LEU A 262 2.75 5.43 -8.21
N GLY A 263 3.54 5.47 -7.12
CA GLY A 263 4.86 6.12 -7.08
C GLY A 263 4.81 7.65 -7.09
N GLY A 264 3.67 8.24 -6.73
CA GLY A 264 3.48 9.68 -6.79
C GLY A 264 3.59 10.22 -8.22
N ALA A 265 4.57 11.04 -8.51
CA ALA A 265 4.84 11.59 -9.84
C ALA A 265 6.00 10.87 -10.58
N VAL A 266 6.51 9.75 -10.08
CA VAL A 266 7.66 9.03 -10.67
C VAL A 266 7.46 8.71 -12.15
N PRO A 267 6.36 8.06 -12.59
CA PRO A 267 6.18 7.76 -14.02
C PRO A 267 6.12 9.00 -14.90
N TYR A 268 5.56 10.11 -14.40
CA TYR A 268 5.50 11.39 -15.12
C TYR A 268 6.86 12.07 -15.21
N LEU A 269 7.73 11.94 -14.21
CA LEU A 269 9.01 12.63 -14.12
C LEU A 269 10.20 11.80 -14.63
N ALA A 270 10.02 10.57 -15.06
CA ALA A 270 11.08 9.64 -15.44
C ALA A 270 12.07 10.22 -16.46
N GLU A 271 11.58 10.78 -17.56
CA GLU A 271 12.43 11.45 -18.58
C GLU A 271 13.19 12.65 -17.97
N ARG A 272 12.57 13.38 -17.05
CA ARG A 272 13.25 14.51 -16.39
C ARG A 272 14.39 14.05 -15.48
N PHE A 273 14.26 12.90 -14.85
CA PHE A 273 15.33 12.29 -14.07
C PHE A 273 16.50 11.86 -14.98
N ASP A 274 16.22 11.24 -16.11
CA ASP A 274 17.26 10.87 -17.09
C ASP A 274 17.96 12.10 -17.66
N ARG A 275 17.22 13.17 -18.00
CA ARG A 275 17.79 14.44 -18.44
C ARG A 275 18.67 15.08 -17.33
N GLY A 276 18.27 14.97 -16.08
CA GLY A 276 19.10 15.40 -14.95
C GLY A 276 20.40 14.60 -14.85
N PHE A 277 20.30 13.28 -14.96
CA PHE A 277 21.44 12.37 -14.97
C PHE A 277 22.42 12.69 -16.11
N GLU A 278 21.93 12.97 -17.31
CA GLU A 278 22.79 13.36 -18.44
C GLU A 278 23.45 14.73 -18.26
N ALA A 279 22.72 15.71 -17.72
CA ALA A 279 23.13 17.12 -17.71
C ALA A 279 24.00 17.49 -16.51
N TYR A 280 23.74 16.88 -15.32
CA TYR A 280 24.37 17.30 -14.07
C TYR A 280 25.34 16.23 -13.57
N PRO A 281 26.64 16.56 -13.38
CA PRO A 281 27.63 15.62 -12.82
C PRO A 281 27.21 15.07 -11.45
N GLU A 282 26.58 15.89 -10.61
CA GLU A 282 26.13 15.54 -9.26
C GLU A 282 25.12 14.37 -9.27
N CYS A 283 24.34 14.23 -10.32
CA CYS A 283 23.40 13.13 -10.50
C CYS A 283 24.08 11.79 -10.84
N ARG A 284 25.38 11.81 -11.17
CA ARG A 284 26.19 10.64 -11.56
C ARG A 284 27.30 10.30 -10.57
N GLU A 285 27.38 10.99 -9.45
CA GLU A 285 28.43 10.73 -8.47
C GLU A 285 28.33 9.32 -7.86
N GLN A 286 27.12 8.84 -7.64
CA GLN A 286 26.86 7.53 -7.02
C GLN A 286 25.93 6.65 -7.86
N CYS A 287 25.16 7.22 -8.79
CA CYS A 287 24.25 6.54 -9.69
C CYS A 287 24.95 6.27 -11.03
N THR A 288 25.04 5.02 -11.47
CA THR A 288 25.74 4.65 -12.72
C THR A 288 24.80 4.18 -13.84
N VAL A 289 23.57 3.81 -13.49
CA VAL A 289 22.50 3.36 -14.40
C VAL A 289 21.47 4.46 -14.57
N LEU A 290 20.88 4.57 -15.76
CA LEU A 290 19.82 5.56 -16.00
C LEU A 290 18.69 5.45 -14.95
N PRO A 291 18.27 6.57 -14.36
CA PRO A 291 17.21 6.59 -13.36
C PRO A 291 15.91 5.88 -13.78
N SER A 292 15.47 6.09 -15.02
CA SER A 292 14.25 5.45 -15.51
C SER A 292 14.37 3.93 -15.63
N GLU A 293 15.55 3.39 -15.94
CA GLU A 293 15.79 1.94 -15.97
C GLU A 293 15.66 1.33 -14.58
N GLN A 294 16.24 1.97 -13.56
CA GLN A 294 16.14 1.53 -12.18
C GLN A 294 14.70 1.67 -11.66
N LEU A 295 14.03 2.78 -11.94
CA LEU A 295 12.66 3.04 -11.52
C LEU A 295 11.65 2.05 -12.14
N ARG A 296 11.90 1.55 -13.35
CA ARG A 296 11.06 0.50 -13.98
C ARG A 296 11.13 -0.84 -13.25
N SER A 297 12.17 -1.09 -12.46
CA SER A 297 12.29 -2.30 -11.65
C SER A 297 11.50 -2.24 -10.34
N PHE A 298 11.03 -1.07 -9.95
CA PHE A 298 10.19 -0.91 -8.76
C PHE A 298 8.78 -1.42 -9.02
N TYR A 299 8.09 -1.80 -7.95
CA TYR A 299 6.66 -2.07 -7.97
C TYR A 299 5.89 -0.80 -7.58
N TYR A 300 4.69 -0.68 -8.09
CA TYR A 300 3.80 0.45 -7.88
C TYR A 300 2.43 -0.06 -7.46
N ASP A 301 1.89 0.43 -6.35
CA ASP A 301 0.50 0.12 -6.05
C ASP A 301 -0.46 0.91 -6.96
N THR A 302 -1.73 0.52 -6.97
CA THR A 302 -2.73 1.13 -7.86
C THR A 302 -3.56 2.23 -7.19
N VAL A 303 -3.10 2.77 -6.05
CA VAL A 303 -3.84 3.83 -5.33
C VAL A 303 -3.71 5.17 -6.06
N ASN A 304 -4.53 5.31 -7.06
CA ASN A 304 -4.88 6.54 -7.78
C ASN A 304 -6.27 6.37 -8.38
N PHE A 305 -6.57 5.13 -8.87
CA PHE A 305 -7.85 4.69 -9.44
C PHE A 305 -8.24 5.38 -10.75
N ASP A 306 -7.47 6.33 -11.26
CA ASP A 306 -7.73 6.99 -12.53
C ASP A 306 -7.14 6.19 -13.69
N ASP A 307 -7.95 5.92 -14.70
CA ASP A 307 -7.58 5.13 -15.88
C ASP A 307 -6.34 5.66 -16.62
N ALA A 308 -6.22 6.97 -16.77
CA ALA A 308 -5.10 7.56 -17.50
C ALA A 308 -3.79 7.41 -16.71
N CYS A 309 -3.86 7.57 -15.38
CA CYS A 309 -2.71 7.40 -14.51
C CYS A 309 -2.27 5.94 -14.45
N LEU A 310 -3.22 4.99 -14.34
CA LEU A 310 -2.91 3.55 -14.36
C LEU A 310 -2.26 3.14 -15.69
N ARG A 311 -2.78 3.61 -16.83
CA ARG A 311 -2.16 3.37 -18.14
C ARG A 311 -0.75 3.92 -18.24
N LEU A 312 -0.52 5.14 -17.72
CA LEU A 312 0.84 5.72 -17.68
C LEU A 312 1.80 4.82 -16.88
N ALA A 313 1.39 4.32 -15.73
CA ALA A 313 2.23 3.45 -14.91
C ALA A 313 2.47 2.09 -15.58
N ILE A 314 1.47 1.50 -16.23
CA ILE A 314 1.60 0.27 -17.00
C ILE A 314 2.55 0.45 -18.20
N GLU A 315 2.44 1.56 -18.93
CA GLU A 315 3.35 1.87 -20.04
C GLU A 315 4.78 2.10 -19.55
N PHE A 316 4.92 2.70 -18.37
CA PHE A 316 6.22 2.97 -17.77
C PHE A 316 6.88 1.70 -17.22
N ALA A 317 6.24 0.95 -16.34
CA ALA A 317 6.83 -0.15 -15.60
C ALA A 317 6.40 -1.55 -16.07
N GLY A 318 5.31 -1.65 -16.82
CA GLY A 318 4.70 -2.91 -17.21
C GLY A 318 3.75 -3.49 -16.17
N VAL A 319 2.84 -4.35 -16.61
CA VAL A 319 1.83 -4.99 -15.74
C VAL A 319 2.45 -5.86 -14.65
N ASP A 320 3.65 -6.40 -14.88
CA ASP A 320 4.38 -7.27 -13.94
C ASP A 320 4.92 -6.52 -12.71
N HIS A 321 4.88 -5.19 -12.72
CA HIS A 321 5.36 -4.30 -11.68
C HIS A 321 4.25 -3.49 -10.98
N LEU A 322 2.96 -3.84 -11.19
CA LEU A 322 1.87 -3.24 -10.46
C LEU A 322 1.29 -4.22 -9.43
N VAL A 323 0.89 -3.69 -8.27
CA VAL A 323 0.20 -4.43 -7.21
C VAL A 323 -1.08 -3.69 -6.83
N ALA A 324 -2.19 -4.40 -6.67
CA ALA A 324 -3.46 -3.78 -6.30
C ALA A 324 -3.39 -3.17 -4.89
N GLY A 325 -3.92 -1.98 -4.72
CA GLY A 325 -3.97 -1.27 -3.46
C GLY A 325 -5.25 -0.45 -3.30
N SER A 326 -5.81 -0.40 -2.10
CA SER A 326 -7.09 0.24 -1.82
C SER A 326 -7.02 1.52 -0.99
N ASP A 327 -5.94 1.69 -0.23
CA ASP A 327 -5.80 2.72 0.81
C ASP A 327 -6.87 2.58 1.92
N TYR A 328 -7.43 1.37 2.09
CA TYR A 328 -8.41 1.07 3.12
C TYR A 328 -7.79 1.12 4.53
N PRO A 329 -8.46 1.65 5.55
CA PRO A 329 -9.80 2.25 5.55
C PRO A 329 -9.79 3.79 5.59
N HIS A 330 -8.79 4.44 4.99
CA HIS A 330 -8.77 5.89 4.89
C HIS A 330 -9.96 6.44 4.09
N MET A 331 -10.36 7.69 4.38
CA MET A 331 -11.58 8.31 3.81
C MET A 331 -11.52 8.43 2.28
N ILE A 332 -10.33 8.51 1.71
CA ILE A 332 -10.11 8.60 0.26
C ILE A 332 -9.82 7.25 -0.38
N GLY A 333 -9.60 6.22 0.44
CA GLY A 333 -9.38 4.84 -0.02
C GLY A 333 -10.68 4.17 -0.50
N SER A 334 -10.55 3.12 -1.31
CA SER A 334 -11.71 2.40 -1.84
C SER A 334 -11.37 1.00 -2.34
N LEU A 335 -11.84 -0.03 -1.63
CA LEU A 335 -11.76 -1.43 -2.08
C LEU A 335 -12.48 -1.64 -3.43
N GLY A 336 -13.66 -1.03 -3.60
CA GLY A 336 -14.42 -1.15 -4.84
C GLY A 336 -13.74 -0.47 -6.04
N LYS A 337 -13.12 0.70 -5.85
CA LYS A 337 -12.35 1.35 -6.92
C LYS A 337 -11.07 0.61 -7.25
N MET A 338 -10.39 0.01 -6.28
CA MET A 338 -9.21 -0.82 -6.52
C MET A 338 -9.51 -1.88 -7.58
N THR A 339 -10.55 -2.65 -7.41
CA THR A 339 -10.91 -3.72 -8.36
C THR A 339 -11.52 -3.19 -9.66
N SER A 340 -12.45 -2.22 -9.56
CA SER A 340 -13.16 -1.70 -10.74
C SER A 340 -12.28 -0.89 -11.69
N SER A 341 -11.31 -0.13 -11.19
CA SER A 341 -10.37 0.62 -12.03
C SER A 341 -9.46 -0.31 -12.84
N ILE A 342 -8.99 -1.41 -12.25
CA ILE A 342 -8.21 -2.43 -12.97
C ILE A 342 -9.09 -3.15 -13.99
N ALA A 343 -10.33 -3.47 -13.63
CA ALA A 343 -11.29 -4.14 -14.52
C ALA A 343 -11.67 -3.28 -15.75
N SER A 344 -11.66 -1.94 -15.63
CA SER A 344 -11.98 -1.02 -16.74
C SER A 344 -10.86 -0.86 -17.76
N LEU A 345 -9.63 -1.27 -17.43
CA LEU A 345 -8.49 -1.15 -18.36
C LEU A 345 -8.59 -2.18 -19.51
N ASP A 346 -8.09 -1.79 -20.67
CA ASP A 346 -7.97 -2.68 -21.84
C ASP A 346 -6.78 -3.63 -21.65
N LEU A 347 -6.95 -4.59 -20.77
CA LEU A 347 -5.97 -5.61 -20.40
C LEU A 347 -6.57 -7.00 -20.65
N SER A 348 -5.73 -7.99 -20.93
CA SER A 348 -6.12 -9.38 -20.91
C SER A 348 -6.47 -9.85 -19.47
N GLU A 349 -7.18 -10.96 -19.35
CA GLU A 349 -7.51 -11.56 -18.04
C GLU A 349 -6.23 -11.87 -17.25
N ALA A 350 -5.21 -12.46 -17.88
CA ALA A 350 -3.93 -12.76 -17.25
C ALA A 350 -3.18 -11.52 -16.75
N GLU A 351 -3.26 -10.40 -17.46
CA GLU A 351 -2.63 -9.14 -17.02
C GLU A 351 -3.38 -8.56 -15.81
N ARG A 352 -4.71 -8.67 -15.77
CA ARG A 352 -5.49 -8.26 -14.58
C ARG A 352 -5.18 -9.12 -13.36
N GLU A 353 -5.07 -10.45 -13.56
CA GLU A 353 -4.71 -11.38 -12.48
C GLU A 353 -3.35 -11.08 -11.88
N LYS A 354 -2.36 -10.73 -12.71
CA LYS A 354 -1.05 -10.27 -12.25
C LYS A 354 -1.16 -9.06 -11.31
N ILE A 355 -1.86 -8.01 -11.75
CA ILE A 355 -2.00 -6.78 -10.96
C ILE A 355 -2.82 -7.05 -9.69
N LEU A 356 -3.91 -7.81 -9.80
CA LEU A 356 -4.84 -8.03 -8.69
C LEU A 356 -4.23 -8.91 -7.57
N GLY A 357 -3.28 -9.81 -7.88
CA GLY A 357 -2.77 -10.70 -6.84
C GLY A 357 -1.44 -11.38 -7.11
N GLU A 358 -1.18 -11.87 -8.33
CA GLU A 358 0.00 -12.71 -8.59
C GLU A 358 1.32 -11.97 -8.34
N ASN A 359 1.42 -10.69 -8.71
CA ASN A 359 2.61 -9.89 -8.46
C ASN A 359 2.86 -9.73 -6.95
N ALA A 360 1.82 -9.40 -6.18
CA ALA A 360 1.91 -9.28 -4.73
C ALA A 360 2.31 -10.61 -4.09
N ALA A 361 1.68 -11.71 -4.50
CA ALA A 361 1.99 -13.05 -4.02
C ALA A 361 3.45 -13.45 -4.29
N ARG A 362 3.95 -13.14 -5.49
CA ARG A 362 5.32 -13.42 -5.90
C ARG A 362 6.35 -12.67 -5.05
N ILE A 363 6.19 -11.35 -4.87
CA ILE A 363 7.17 -10.56 -4.11
C ILE A 363 7.13 -10.84 -2.61
N LEU A 364 5.99 -11.31 -2.11
CA LEU A 364 5.81 -11.68 -0.70
C LEU A 364 6.16 -13.15 -0.41
N GLY A 365 6.50 -13.94 -1.43
CA GLY A 365 6.83 -15.35 -1.27
C GLY A 365 5.67 -16.21 -0.74
N LEU A 366 4.44 -15.91 -1.17
CA LEU A 366 3.23 -16.60 -0.66
C LEU A 366 2.97 -17.96 -1.32
N PHE A 367 3.68 -18.29 -2.40
CA PHE A 367 3.56 -19.55 -3.15
C PHE A 367 4.93 -20.14 -3.48
#